data_7a469bb7d3f753902403db63442c1373
#
_entry.id   7a469bb7d3f753902403db63442c1373
#
_cell.length_a   1.000
_cell.length_b   1.000
_cell.length_c   1.000
_cell.angle_alpha   90.00
_cell.angle_beta   90.00
_cell.angle_gamma   90.00
#
_symmetry.space_group_name_H-M   'P 1'
#
loop_
_entity.id
_entity.type
_entity.pdbx_description
1 polymer ?
#
loop_
_entity_poly.entity_id
_entity_poly.type
_entity_poly.pdbx_seq_one_letter_code
_entity_poly.pdbx_strand_id
1 'polypeptide(L)'
;MVGNGIDHHPTKAGMVIAWLFDEEAKAVFGPRPMITDLRTGAMAGGSGEQAVLTASAIQMARHYGLPSSTIAGATHSKLPDAQSGYEKCLTVNQSVQAGANIITHTCGAQASLMGISFEAMVIDNDMLGCILRATNPVEVSPKTLSAPEIGAVVNEVGHFLGETATFDRMHSDFLYPEIADRADIEVWEAGGSIDIRQAAARRVQEILAEHRPNYIDAGVDRDLRALLPIELLPLA
;
A
#
# COMPACT_ATOMS: atom_id res chain seq x y z
N MET A 1 5.74 -8.51 23.76
CA MET A 1 5.93 -9.40 22.60
C MET A 1 5.20 -10.74 22.77
N VAL A 2 3.98 -10.71 23.29
CA VAL A 2 3.21 -11.93 23.61
C VAL A 2 2.33 -12.40 22.45
N GLY A 3 2.01 -11.51 21.49
CA GLY A 3 1.04 -11.80 20.43
C GLY A 3 1.46 -12.89 19.43
N ASN A 4 2.69 -12.90 18.95
CA ASN A 4 3.14 -13.86 17.92
C ASN A 4 3.17 -15.32 18.38
N GLY A 5 3.34 -15.58 19.68
CA GLY A 5 3.30 -16.92 20.22
C GLY A 5 1.88 -17.53 20.26
N ILE A 6 0.87 -16.68 20.42
CA ILE A 6 -0.52 -17.13 20.51
C ILE A 6 -1.09 -17.47 19.13
N ASP A 7 -0.78 -16.67 18.10
CA ASP A 7 -1.28 -16.89 16.73
C ASP A 7 -0.64 -18.10 16.02
N HIS A 8 0.50 -18.52 16.49
CA HIS A 8 1.29 -19.61 15.91
C HIS A 8 0.64 -20.99 16.10
N HIS A 9 0.20 -21.32 17.31
CA HIS A 9 -0.41 -22.60 17.62
C HIS A 9 -1.78 -22.80 16.95
N PRO A 10 -2.73 -21.85 17.00
CA PRO A 10 -4.00 -21.96 16.28
C PRO A 10 -3.83 -22.14 14.77
N THR A 11 -2.88 -21.43 14.17
CA THR A 11 -2.62 -21.55 12.74
C THR A 11 -2.12 -22.95 12.36
N LYS A 12 -1.18 -23.51 13.12
CA LYS A 12 -0.73 -24.90 12.92
C LYS A 12 -1.87 -25.90 13.06
N ALA A 13 -2.68 -25.77 14.10
CA ALA A 13 -3.83 -26.66 14.33
C ALA A 13 -4.84 -26.55 13.17
N GLY A 14 -5.15 -25.36 12.72
CA GLY A 14 -6.04 -25.12 11.58
C GLY A 14 -5.54 -25.74 10.28
N MET A 15 -4.24 -25.64 10.01
CA MET A 15 -3.62 -26.29 8.84
C MET A 15 -3.68 -27.82 8.92
N VAL A 16 -3.33 -28.40 10.07
CA VAL A 16 -3.41 -29.84 10.26
C VAL A 16 -4.84 -30.33 10.08
N ILE A 17 -5.82 -29.62 10.63
CA ILE A 17 -7.24 -29.96 10.45
C ILE A 17 -7.64 -29.87 8.96
N ALA A 18 -7.25 -28.81 8.25
CA ALA A 18 -7.56 -28.69 6.83
C ALA A 18 -7.00 -29.85 6.01
N TRP A 19 -5.75 -30.23 6.22
CA TRP A 19 -5.10 -31.35 5.54
C TRP A 19 -5.64 -32.74 5.93
N LEU A 20 -6.22 -32.88 7.13
CA LEU A 20 -6.93 -34.12 7.48
C LEU A 20 -8.22 -34.34 6.67
N PHE A 21 -8.83 -33.27 6.18
CA PHE A 21 -10.01 -33.35 5.32
C PHE A 21 -9.68 -33.36 3.84
N ASP A 22 -8.61 -32.69 3.45
CA ASP A 22 -8.14 -32.57 2.07
C ASP A 22 -6.62 -32.34 2.05
N GLU A 23 -5.87 -33.33 1.57
CA GLU A 23 -4.40 -33.26 1.49
C GLU A 23 -3.91 -32.13 0.54
N GLU A 24 -4.76 -31.67 -0.40
CA GLU A 24 -4.47 -30.57 -1.31
C GLU A 24 -4.98 -29.22 -0.80
N ALA A 25 -5.52 -29.14 0.42
CA ALA A 25 -6.05 -27.92 0.99
C ALA A 25 -5.00 -26.80 0.97
N LYS A 26 -5.40 -25.65 0.38
CA LYS A 26 -4.56 -24.47 0.30
C LYS A 26 -4.78 -23.60 1.54
N ALA A 27 -3.70 -23.27 2.23
CA ALA A 27 -3.73 -22.45 3.44
C ALA A 27 -2.87 -21.20 3.28
N VAL A 28 -3.34 -20.09 3.84
CA VAL A 28 -2.59 -18.83 3.95
C VAL A 28 -2.33 -18.57 5.44
N PHE A 29 -1.07 -18.33 5.79
CA PHE A 29 -0.70 -17.91 7.15
C PHE A 29 -1.05 -16.44 7.34
N GLY A 30 -2.06 -16.14 8.15
CA GLY A 30 -2.67 -14.82 8.26
C GLY A 30 -2.59 -14.16 9.63
N PRO A 31 -1.42 -14.01 10.29
CA PRO A 31 -1.32 -13.35 11.57
C PRO A 31 -1.62 -11.86 11.48
N ARG A 32 -2.25 -11.33 12.52
CA ARG A 32 -2.63 -9.92 12.67
C ARG A 32 -2.06 -9.35 13.97
N PRO A 33 -0.71 -9.23 14.10
CA PRO A 33 -0.12 -8.72 15.33
C PRO A 33 -0.53 -7.27 15.55
N MET A 34 -1.04 -7.00 16.74
CA MET A 34 -1.43 -5.66 17.17
C MET A 34 -0.73 -5.31 18.48
N ILE A 35 -0.47 -4.02 18.66
CA ILE A 35 0.19 -3.48 19.86
C ILE A 35 -0.77 -2.58 20.60
N THR A 36 -0.71 -2.63 21.92
CA THR A 36 -1.41 -1.69 22.80
C THR A 36 -0.39 -0.76 23.44
N ASP A 37 -0.63 0.54 23.39
CA ASP A 37 0.12 1.52 24.18
C ASP A 37 -0.24 1.31 25.67
N LEU A 38 0.74 0.87 26.45
CA LEU A 38 0.52 0.51 27.86
C LEU A 38 0.20 1.71 28.75
N ARG A 39 0.43 2.94 28.30
CA ARG A 39 0.11 4.16 29.04
C ARG A 39 -1.36 4.55 28.90
N THR A 40 -1.97 4.24 27.76
CA THR A 40 -3.31 4.71 27.42
C THR A 40 -4.32 3.56 27.24
N GLY A 41 -3.84 2.34 27.05
CA GLY A 41 -4.66 1.18 26.67
C GLY A 41 -5.15 1.20 25.21
N ALA A 42 -4.76 2.21 24.43
CA ALA A 42 -5.18 2.34 23.04
C ALA A 42 -4.36 1.41 22.12
N MET A 43 -5.01 0.92 21.06
CA MET A 43 -4.32 0.16 20.04
C MET A 43 -3.38 1.08 19.24
N ALA A 44 -2.09 0.76 19.24
CA ALA A 44 -1.05 1.53 18.58
C ALA A 44 -0.83 1.03 17.13
N GLY A 45 -1.80 1.27 16.26
CA GLY A 45 -1.68 0.98 14.83
C GLY A 45 -0.59 1.84 14.18
N GLY A 46 0.25 1.23 13.35
CA GLY A 46 1.31 1.95 12.65
C GLY A 46 2.62 2.09 13.43
N SER A 47 2.71 1.57 14.65
CA SER A 47 3.91 1.70 15.48
C SER A 47 5.08 0.85 14.98
N GLY A 48 6.31 1.23 15.38
CA GLY A 48 7.53 0.48 15.07
C GLY A 48 7.51 -0.94 15.64
N GLU A 49 6.90 -1.13 16.81
CA GLU A 49 6.73 -2.44 17.43
C GLU A 49 5.80 -3.32 16.59
N GLN A 50 4.72 -2.78 16.03
CA GLN A 50 3.86 -3.50 15.11
C GLN A 50 4.63 -3.92 13.86
N ALA A 51 5.45 -3.03 13.28
CA ALA A 51 6.27 -3.33 12.12
C ALA A 51 7.21 -4.53 12.37
N VAL A 52 7.89 -4.57 13.52
CA VAL A 52 8.78 -5.68 13.92
C VAL A 52 8.00 -6.99 14.08
N LEU A 53 6.86 -6.96 14.76
CA LEU A 53 6.05 -8.17 14.98
C LEU A 53 5.47 -8.69 13.65
N THR A 54 5.03 -7.81 12.77
CA THR A 54 4.53 -8.16 11.44
C THR A 54 5.62 -8.82 10.61
N ALA A 55 6.82 -8.24 10.54
CA ALA A 55 7.95 -8.83 9.83
C ALA A 55 8.31 -10.22 10.39
N SER A 56 8.34 -10.37 11.71
CA SER A 56 8.60 -11.64 12.37
C SER A 56 7.55 -12.70 12.01
N ALA A 57 6.28 -12.31 11.96
CA ALA A 57 5.18 -13.20 11.58
C ALA A 57 5.29 -13.65 10.11
N ILE A 58 5.68 -12.76 9.20
CA ILE A 58 5.92 -13.08 7.79
C ILE A 58 7.10 -14.05 7.63
N GLN A 59 8.18 -13.86 8.39
CA GLN A 59 9.31 -14.80 8.42
C GLN A 59 8.86 -16.19 8.87
N MET A 60 7.95 -16.29 9.84
CA MET A 60 7.39 -17.58 10.27
C MET A 60 6.54 -18.23 9.18
N ALA A 61 5.77 -17.46 8.39
CA ALA A 61 5.06 -18.00 7.23
C ALA A 61 6.03 -18.65 6.23
N ARG A 62 7.11 -17.96 5.91
CA ARG A 62 8.17 -18.50 5.03
C ARG A 62 8.84 -19.75 5.60
N HIS A 63 9.07 -19.79 6.92
CA HIS A 63 9.60 -20.99 7.58
C HIS A 63 8.67 -22.21 7.42
N TYR A 64 7.35 -22.00 7.37
CA TYR A 64 6.37 -23.07 7.12
C TYR A 64 6.12 -23.34 5.63
N GLY A 65 6.76 -22.64 4.72
CA GLY A 65 6.49 -22.76 3.28
C GLY A 65 5.10 -22.30 2.87
N LEU A 66 4.48 -21.39 3.64
CA LEU A 66 3.12 -20.90 3.39
C LEU A 66 3.14 -19.47 2.85
N PRO A 67 2.20 -19.15 1.95
CA PRO A 67 1.92 -17.76 1.63
C PRO A 67 1.41 -17.03 2.88
N SER A 68 1.81 -15.76 3.02
CA SER A 68 1.46 -14.91 4.15
C SER A 68 0.40 -13.88 3.80
N SER A 69 -0.49 -13.60 4.75
CA SER A 69 -1.36 -12.43 4.75
C SER A 69 -1.17 -11.68 6.06
N THR A 70 -1.06 -10.36 6.01
CA THR A 70 -0.88 -9.54 7.21
C THR A 70 -1.67 -8.24 7.12
N ILE A 71 -1.68 -7.48 8.23
CA ILE A 71 -2.22 -6.13 8.29
C ILE A 71 -1.08 -5.13 8.40
N ALA A 72 -1.09 -4.11 7.53
CA ALA A 72 -0.21 -2.96 7.61
C ALA A 72 -0.89 -1.74 6.99
N GLY A 73 -0.34 -0.53 7.22
CA GLY A 73 -0.92 0.71 6.71
C GLY A 73 -2.03 1.30 7.58
N ALA A 74 -2.26 0.77 8.79
CA ALA A 74 -3.03 1.47 9.80
C ALA A 74 -2.18 2.57 10.44
N THR A 75 -2.85 3.62 10.92
CA THR A 75 -2.22 4.71 11.70
C THR A 75 -3.06 5.03 12.93
N HIS A 76 -2.41 5.50 13.99
CA HIS A 76 -3.12 6.08 15.13
C HIS A 76 -3.52 7.54 14.91
N SER A 77 -2.98 8.20 13.87
CA SER A 77 -3.43 9.54 13.50
C SER A 77 -4.92 9.58 13.15
N LYS A 78 -5.57 10.70 13.43
CA LYS A 78 -6.99 10.97 13.15
C LYS A 78 -7.16 11.75 11.86
N LEU A 79 -6.07 12.18 11.27
CA LEU A 79 -6.03 12.99 10.05
C LEU A 79 -5.01 12.41 9.07
N PRO A 80 -5.14 12.62 7.75
CA PRO A 80 -4.12 12.31 6.78
C PRO A 80 -2.97 13.34 6.85
N ASP A 81 -2.19 13.28 7.93
CA ASP A 81 -1.08 14.17 8.25
C ASP A 81 0.28 13.45 8.19
N ALA A 82 1.33 14.12 8.65
CA ALA A 82 2.67 13.55 8.67
C ALA A 82 2.74 12.25 9.49
N GLN A 83 2.01 12.17 10.62
CA GLN A 83 1.94 10.96 11.43
C GLN A 83 1.32 9.80 10.64
N SER A 84 0.20 10.05 9.96
CA SER A 84 -0.43 9.07 9.08
C SER A 84 0.55 8.56 8.01
N GLY A 85 1.27 9.46 7.38
CA GLY A 85 2.22 9.12 6.31
C GLY A 85 3.37 8.24 6.80
N TYR A 86 4.08 8.61 7.88
CA TYR A 86 5.24 7.84 8.33
C TYR A 86 4.85 6.49 8.97
N GLU A 87 3.76 6.42 9.74
CA GLU A 87 3.30 5.17 10.36
C GLU A 87 2.88 4.14 9.32
N LYS A 88 2.12 4.57 8.31
CA LYS A 88 1.69 3.71 7.21
C LYS A 88 2.85 3.27 6.33
N CYS A 89 3.69 4.22 5.90
CA CYS A 89 4.86 3.92 5.09
C CYS A 89 5.80 2.93 5.79
N LEU A 90 6.08 3.13 7.09
CA LEU A 90 6.92 2.23 7.87
C LEU A 90 6.37 0.80 7.88
N THR A 91 5.11 0.63 8.25
CA THR A 91 4.53 -0.71 8.45
C THR A 91 4.33 -1.45 7.15
N VAL A 92 3.89 -0.77 6.08
CA VAL A 92 3.73 -1.37 4.75
C VAL A 92 5.08 -1.74 4.15
N ASN A 93 6.04 -0.80 4.14
CA ASN A 93 7.36 -1.07 3.60
C ASN A 93 8.06 -2.22 4.32
N GLN A 94 7.99 -2.27 5.66
CA GLN A 94 8.54 -3.37 6.44
C GLN A 94 7.89 -4.71 6.09
N SER A 95 6.58 -4.74 5.87
CA SER A 95 5.85 -5.95 5.47
C SER A 95 6.25 -6.44 4.08
N VAL A 96 6.38 -5.52 3.11
CA VAL A 96 6.82 -5.83 1.74
C VAL A 96 8.26 -6.36 1.75
N GLN A 97 9.17 -5.69 2.45
CA GLN A 97 10.58 -6.10 2.59
C GLN A 97 10.72 -7.48 3.26
N ALA A 98 9.85 -7.82 4.20
CA ALA A 98 9.80 -9.14 4.81
C ALA A 98 9.27 -10.23 3.87
N GLY A 99 8.66 -9.85 2.74
CA GLY A 99 8.13 -10.75 1.71
C GLY A 99 6.70 -11.19 1.94
N ALA A 100 5.84 -10.30 2.46
CA ALA A 100 4.40 -10.57 2.56
C ALA A 100 3.78 -10.76 1.18
N ASN A 101 2.90 -11.76 1.04
CA ASN A 101 2.18 -12.03 -0.20
C ASN A 101 0.89 -11.18 -0.31
N ILE A 102 0.21 -10.97 0.82
CA ILE A 102 -1.01 -10.17 0.90
C ILE A 102 -0.89 -9.22 2.08
N ILE A 103 -1.12 -7.93 1.82
CA ILE A 103 -1.18 -6.90 2.87
C ILE A 103 -2.56 -6.25 2.79
N THR A 104 -3.29 -6.29 3.90
CA THR A 104 -4.62 -5.71 4.02
C THR A 104 -4.58 -4.39 4.79
N HIS A 105 -5.59 -3.53 4.61
CA HIS A 105 -5.76 -2.23 5.28
C HIS A 105 -4.69 -1.19 4.91
N THR A 106 -4.14 -1.28 3.72
CA THR A 106 -3.04 -0.41 3.27
C THR A 106 -3.48 1.01 2.92
N CYS A 107 -4.77 1.23 2.66
CA CYS A 107 -5.30 2.53 2.21
C CYS A 107 -6.43 3.04 3.11
N GLY A 108 -6.41 4.34 3.39
CA GLY A 108 -7.51 5.09 3.97
C GLY A 108 -7.72 4.93 5.47
N ALA A 109 -7.18 3.89 6.10
CA ALA A 109 -7.42 3.59 7.51
C ALA A 109 -6.78 4.63 8.43
N GLN A 110 -7.57 5.17 9.37
CA GLN A 110 -7.17 6.18 10.36
C GLN A 110 -7.62 5.74 11.76
N ALA A 111 -7.10 6.41 12.79
CA ALA A 111 -7.50 6.23 14.19
C ALA A 111 -7.51 4.76 14.62
N SER A 112 -6.46 4.01 14.26
CA SER A 112 -6.34 2.57 14.57
C SER A 112 -7.52 1.74 14.06
N LEU A 113 -7.92 1.95 12.80
CA LEU A 113 -9.03 1.29 12.09
C LEU A 113 -10.43 1.75 12.51
N MET A 114 -10.55 2.78 13.34
CA MET A 114 -11.86 3.32 13.77
C MET A 114 -12.46 4.31 12.76
N GLY A 115 -11.70 4.74 11.77
CA GLY A 115 -12.15 5.67 10.74
C GLY A 115 -11.46 5.44 9.40
N ILE A 116 -12.06 5.99 8.35
CA ILE A 116 -11.56 5.99 6.97
C ILE A 116 -11.63 7.41 6.43
N SER A 117 -10.61 7.83 5.66
CA SER A 117 -10.60 9.07 4.90
C SER A 117 -10.38 8.77 3.42
N PHE A 118 -11.17 9.38 2.55
CA PHE A 118 -10.97 9.27 1.10
C PHE A 118 -9.69 9.97 0.65
N GLU A 119 -9.35 11.10 1.26
CA GLU A 119 -8.09 11.79 1.01
C GLU A 119 -6.89 10.92 1.40
N ALA A 120 -7.00 10.21 2.54
CA ALA A 120 -5.98 9.25 2.92
C ALA A 120 -5.88 8.09 1.92
N MET A 121 -6.97 7.62 1.31
CA MET A 121 -6.92 6.58 0.28
C MET A 121 -6.09 7.03 -0.93
N VAL A 122 -6.28 8.27 -1.37
CA VAL A 122 -5.55 8.83 -2.52
C VAL A 122 -4.07 9.03 -2.18
N ILE A 123 -3.76 9.59 -1.00
CA ILE A 123 -2.37 9.75 -0.53
C ILE A 123 -1.67 8.39 -0.39
N ASP A 124 -2.35 7.43 0.21
CA ASP A 124 -1.80 6.09 0.43
C ASP A 124 -1.55 5.35 -0.90
N ASN A 125 -2.34 5.61 -1.95
CA ASN A 125 -2.10 5.06 -3.28
C ASN A 125 -0.73 5.50 -3.84
N ASP A 126 -0.39 6.77 -3.74
CA ASP A 126 0.94 7.27 -4.13
C ASP A 126 2.06 6.67 -3.27
N MET A 127 1.84 6.59 -1.95
CA MET A 127 2.78 5.92 -1.04
C MET A 127 3.03 4.46 -1.44
N LEU A 128 1.98 3.71 -1.74
CA LEU A 128 2.08 2.32 -2.16
C LEU A 128 2.84 2.19 -3.48
N GLY A 129 2.59 3.07 -4.44
CA GLY A 129 3.35 3.16 -5.69
C GLY A 129 4.85 3.32 -5.42
N CYS A 130 5.22 4.23 -4.52
CA CYS A 130 6.62 4.44 -4.12
C CYS A 130 7.24 3.20 -3.47
N ILE A 131 6.52 2.53 -2.57
CA ILE A 131 6.99 1.29 -1.91
C ILE A 131 7.19 0.18 -2.93
N LEU A 132 6.22 -0.05 -3.82
CA LEU A 132 6.31 -1.06 -4.87
C LEU A 132 7.47 -0.77 -5.81
N ARG A 133 7.68 0.50 -6.21
CA ARG A 133 8.83 0.88 -7.04
C ARG A 133 10.16 0.62 -6.32
N ALA A 134 10.24 0.92 -5.03
CA ALA A 134 11.45 0.71 -4.23
C ALA A 134 11.81 -0.78 -4.00
N THR A 135 10.85 -1.67 -4.16
CA THR A 135 11.06 -3.13 -4.00
C THR A 135 11.34 -3.85 -5.31
N ASN A 136 11.18 -3.17 -6.45
CA ASN A 136 11.58 -3.73 -7.73
C ASN A 136 13.10 -3.92 -7.79
N PRO A 137 13.57 -5.09 -8.23
CA PRO A 137 14.99 -5.35 -8.34
C PRO A 137 15.65 -4.42 -9.37
N VAL A 138 16.91 -4.09 -9.13
CA VAL A 138 17.75 -3.42 -10.14
C VAL A 138 18.29 -4.50 -11.08
N GLU A 139 17.94 -4.40 -12.37
CA GLU A 139 18.52 -5.26 -13.39
C GLU A 139 20.00 -4.91 -13.58
N VAL A 140 20.85 -5.92 -13.53
CA VAL A 140 22.28 -5.76 -13.82
C VAL A 140 22.61 -6.56 -15.08
N SER A 141 22.79 -5.85 -16.19
CA SER A 141 23.14 -6.41 -17.50
C SER A 141 24.11 -5.48 -18.24
N PRO A 142 24.79 -5.93 -19.29
CA PRO A 142 25.61 -5.03 -20.11
C PRO A 142 24.84 -3.80 -20.61
N LYS A 143 23.56 -3.96 -20.92
CA LYS A 143 22.67 -2.86 -21.35
C LYS A 143 22.39 -1.87 -20.22
N THR A 144 22.16 -2.35 -18.99
CA THR A 144 21.83 -1.47 -17.86
C THR A 144 23.06 -0.82 -17.23
N LEU A 145 24.24 -1.43 -17.39
CA LEU A 145 25.53 -0.84 -17.02
C LEU A 145 25.93 0.33 -17.93
N SER A 146 25.46 0.35 -19.19
CA SER A 146 25.60 1.46 -20.14
C SER A 146 27.05 2.01 -20.30
N ALA A 147 28.07 1.18 -20.08
CA ALA A 147 29.46 1.65 -20.07
C ALA A 147 29.92 2.27 -21.42
N PRO A 148 29.55 1.71 -22.60
CA PRO A 148 29.89 2.33 -23.89
C PRO A 148 29.20 3.69 -24.07
N GLU A 149 27.93 3.81 -23.73
CA GLU A 149 27.12 5.02 -23.81
C GLU A 149 27.67 6.12 -22.90
N ILE A 150 28.04 5.76 -21.67
CA ILE A 150 28.69 6.69 -20.73
C ILE A 150 29.99 7.22 -21.33
N GLY A 151 30.81 6.32 -21.90
CA GLY A 151 32.07 6.71 -22.56
C GLY A 151 31.88 7.68 -23.69
N ALA A 152 30.90 7.43 -24.57
CA ALA A 152 30.57 8.30 -25.69
C ALA A 152 30.08 9.67 -25.23
N VAL A 153 29.11 9.72 -24.32
CA VAL A 153 28.51 10.98 -23.84
C VAL A 153 29.54 11.86 -23.12
N VAL A 154 30.36 11.28 -22.24
CA VAL A 154 31.36 12.04 -21.48
C VAL A 154 32.43 12.63 -22.38
N ASN A 155 32.83 11.94 -23.46
CA ASN A 155 33.86 12.42 -24.34
C ASN A 155 33.36 13.37 -25.46
N GLU A 156 32.05 13.40 -25.74
CA GLU A 156 31.50 14.18 -26.87
C GLU A 156 30.53 15.30 -26.37
N VAL A 157 29.33 14.94 -25.91
CA VAL A 157 28.23 15.89 -25.66
C VAL A 157 28.25 16.45 -24.24
N GLY A 158 28.74 15.68 -23.27
CA GLY A 158 28.88 16.10 -21.87
C GLY A 158 27.58 16.05 -21.03
N HIS A 159 26.45 15.60 -21.61
CA HIS A 159 25.19 15.42 -20.86
C HIS A 159 24.34 14.27 -21.44
N PHE A 160 23.51 13.63 -20.59
CA PHE A 160 22.73 12.44 -20.96
C PHE A 160 21.30 12.74 -21.43
N LEU A 161 20.84 14.00 -21.41
CA LEU A 161 19.45 14.37 -21.68
C LEU A 161 19.01 14.06 -23.12
N GLY A 162 19.94 14.02 -24.07
CA GLY A 162 19.67 13.69 -25.47
C GLY A 162 19.73 12.21 -25.80
N GLU A 163 20.10 11.37 -24.85
CA GLU A 163 20.29 9.94 -25.11
C GLU A 163 18.96 9.18 -25.12
N THR A 164 18.77 8.31 -26.14
CA THR A 164 17.58 7.47 -26.27
C THR A 164 17.38 6.61 -25.03
N ALA A 165 18.45 6.06 -24.45
CA ALA A 165 18.40 5.28 -23.23
C ALA A 165 17.86 6.07 -22.02
N THR A 166 18.18 7.36 -21.90
CA THR A 166 17.62 8.25 -20.87
C THR A 166 16.14 8.46 -21.07
N PHE A 167 15.71 8.72 -22.31
CA PHE A 167 14.29 8.91 -22.65
C PHE A 167 13.48 7.64 -22.37
N ASP A 168 13.95 6.47 -22.81
CA ASP A 168 13.27 5.20 -22.58
C ASP A 168 13.11 4.91 -21.09
N ARG A 169 14.16 5.11 -20.30
CA ARG A 169 14.15 4.87 -18.86
C ARG A 169 13.31 5.88 -18.08
N MET A 170 13.16 7.09 -18.58
CA MET A 170 12.27 8.09 -17.99
C MET A 170 10.82 7.57 -17.94
N HIS A 171 10.42 6.72 -18.88
CA HIS A 171 9.08 6.13 -18.91
C HIS A 171 8.99 4.75 -18.22
N SER A 172 10.07 3.98 -18.15
CA SER A 172 10.06 2.62 -17.60
C SER A 172 10.48 2.56 -16.14
N ASP A 173 11.45 3.38 -15.73
CA ASP A 173 12.13 3.24 -14.44
C ASP A 173 11.66 4.25 -13.41
N PHE A 174 11.01 5.33 -13.82
CA PHE A 174 10.49 6.36 -12.94
C PHE A 174 9.02 6.17 -12.62
N LEU A 175 8.69 6.27 -11.35
CA LEU A 175 7.31 6.43 -10.90
C LEU A 175 6.96 7.92 -10.88
N TYR A 176 5.89 8.29 -11.57
CA TYR A 176 5.29 9.62 -11.48
C TYR A 176 4.10 9.53 -10.54
N PRO A 177 4.15 10.16 -9.35
CA PRO A 177 3.04 10.15 -8.41
C PRO A 177 1.84 10.93 -8.99
N GLU A 178 0.64 10.57 -8.55
CA GLU A 178 -0.59 11.21 -9.03
C GLU A 178 -0.81 12.58 -8.37
N ILE A 179 -0.50 12.69 -7.06
CA ILE A 179 -0.79 13.90 -6.29
C ILE A 179 0.41 14.46 -5.53
N ALA A 180 1.47 13.66 -5.33
CA ALA A 180 2.67 14.16 -4.65
C ALA A 180 3.43 15.13 -5.55
N ASP A 181 3.70 16.32 -5.03
CA ASP A 181 4.35 17.40 -5.77
C ASP A 181 5.84 17.12 -6.01
N ARG A 182 6.27 17.33 -7.25
CA ARG A 182 7.67 17.31 -7.69
C ARG A 182 8.03 18.53 -8.54
N ALA A 183 7.20 19.58 -8.49
CA ALA A 183 7.46 20.83 -9.19
C ALA A 183 8.58 21.63 -8.51
N ASP A 184 9.21 22.51 -9.28
CA ASP A 184 10.09 23.52 -8.71
C ASP A 184 9.30 24.51 -7.84
N ILE A 185 9.99 25.16 -6.89
CA ILE A 185 9.32 26.00 -5.89
C ILE A 185 8.52 27.14 -6.51
N GLU A 186 9.03 27.76 -7.58
CA GLU A 186 8.36 28.85 -8.27
C GLU A 186 7.06 28.37 -8.94
N VAL A 187 7.06 27.16 -9.50
CA VAL A 187 5.87 26.54 -10.11
C VAL A 187 4.86 26.17 -9.05
N TRP A 188 5.29 25.62 -7.92
CA TRP A 188 4.43 25.31 -6.78
C TRP A 188 3.78 26.56 -6.18
N GLU A 189 4.56 27.65 -5.98
CA GLU A 189 4.04 28.93 -5.50
C GLU A 189 3.02 29.53 -6.47
N ALA A 190 3.32 29.54 -7.77
CA ALA A 190 2.41 30.01 -8.81
C ALA A 190 1.12 29.15 -8.89
N GLY A 191 1.21 27.86 -8.55
CA GLY A 191 0.08 26.92 -8.46
C GLY A 191 -0.80 27.09 -7.22
N GLY A 192 -0.46 28.02 -6.32
CA GLY A 192 -1.22 28.33 -5.11
C GLY A 192 -0.73 27.62 -3.85
N SER A 193 0.48 27.08 -3.85
CA SER A 193 1.17 26.51 -2.67
C SER A 193 0.33 25.45 -1.93
N ILE A 194 -0.36 24.61 -2.69
CA ILE A 194 -1.25 23.60 -2.13
C ILE A 194 -0.44 22.44 -1.49
N ASP A 195 -0.92 21.98 -0.35
CA ASP A 195 -0.37 20.78 0.29
C ASP A 195 -0.99 19.47 -0.28
N ILE A 196 -0.40 18.34 0.07
CA ILE A 196 -0.85 17.03 -0.42
C ILE A 196 -2.30 16.70 0.00
N ARG A 197 -2.78 17.20 1.14
CA ARG A 197 -4.15 16.99 1.61
C ARG A 197 -5.15 17.76 0.73
N GLN A 198 -4.80 18.99 0.35
CA GLN A 198 -5.60 19.80 -0.57
C GLN A 198 -5.64 19.19 -1.97
N ALA A 199 -4.50 18.68 -2.45
CA ALA A 199 -4.42 17.94 -3.71
C ALA A 199 -5.30 16.68 -3.66
N ALA A 200 -5.18 15.89 -2.60
CA ALA A 200 -6.00 14.69 -2.40
C ALA A 200 -7.49 15.00 -2.34
N ALA A 201 -7.90 16.08 -1.64
CA ALA A 201 -9.30 16.48 -1.55
C ALA A 201 -9.88 16.84 -2.94
N ARG A 202 -9.12 17.54 -3.79
CA ARG A 202 -9.51 17.81 -5.18
C ARG A 202 -9.68 16.51 -5.97
N ARG A 203 -8.69 15.62 -5.86
CA ARG A 203 -8.72 14.33 -6.57
C ARG A 203 -9.89 13.43 -6.13
N VAL A 204 -10.23 13.41 -4.85
CA VAL A 204 -11.41 12.72 -4.34
C VAL A 204 -12.69 13.26 -4.99
N GLN A 205 -12.85 14.59 -5.09
CA GLN A 205 -14.03 15.17 -5.73
C GLN A 205 -14.12 14.78 -7.22
N GLU A 206 -13.01 14.78 -7.95
CA GLU A 206 -12.95 14.35 -9.34
C GLU A 206 -13.39 12.87 -9.46
N ILE A 207 -12.79 11.97 -8.68
CA ILE A 207 -13.13 10.54 -8.71
C ILE A 207 -14.62 10.32 -8.42
N LEU A 208 -15.16 10.98 -7.38
CA LEU A 208 -16.56 10.82 -7.01
C LEU A 208 -17.53 11.42 -8.06
N ALA A 209 -17.10 12.43 -8.82
CA ALA A 209 -17.90 13.00 -9.89
C ALA A 209 -17.90 12.13 -11.15
N GLU A 210 -16.78 11.56 -11.50
CA GLU A 210 -16.56 10.82 -12.75
C GLU A 210 -16.92 9.33 -12.63
N HIS A 211 -16.57 8.70 -11.48
CA HIS A 211 -16.70 7.28 -11.31
C HIS A 211 -18.01 6.89 -10.64
N ARG A 212 -18.98 6.51 -11.47
CA ARG A 212 -20.29 6.00 -11.04
C ARG A 212 -20.51 4.59 -11.60
N PRO A 213 -19.79 3.60 -11.09
CA PRO A 213 -19.90 2.25 -11.63
C PRO A 213 -21.26 1.66 -11.32
N ASN A 214 -21.89 1.09 -12.34
CA ASN A 214 -23.06 0.23 -12.18
C ASN A 214 -22.64 -1.22 -12.49
N TYR A 215 -22.26 -1.95 -11.46
CA TYR A 215 -21.81 -3.36 -11.57
C TYR A 215 -22.97 -4.36 -11.47
N ILE A 216 -24.17 -3.90 -11.11
CA ILE A 216 -25.33 -4.75 -10.88
C ILE A 216 -26.34 -4.47 -11.99
N ASP A 217 -26.82 -5.53 -12.65
CA ASP A 217 -27.91 -5.41 -13.62
C ASP A 217 -29.15 -4.76 -12.97
N ALA A 218 -29.82 -3.87 -13.70
CA ALA A 218 -30.96 -3.12 -13.20
C ALA A 218 -32.12 -3.99 -12.74
N GLY A 219 -32.29 -5.19 -13.30
CA GLY A 219 -33.27 -6.18 -12.86
C GLY A 219 -32.90 -6.75 -11.50
N VAL A 220 -31.64 -7.15 -11.35
CA VAL A 220 -31.09 -7.68 -10.09
C VAL A 220 -31.15 -6.62 -8.99
N ASP A 221 -30.76 -5.37 -9.25
CA ASP A 221 -30.86 -4.28 -8.27
C ASP A 221 -32.29 -4.07 -7.78
N ARG A 222 -33.25 -4.06 -8.70
CA ARG A 222 -34.70 -3.94 -8.37
C ARG A 222 -35.17 -5.09 -7.48
N ASP A 223 -34.79 -6.34 -7.83
CA ASP A 223 -35.20 -7.53 -7.07
C ASP A 223 -34.57 -7.53 -5.67
N LEU A 224 -33.30 -7.11 -5.55
CA LEU A 224 -32.63 -6.95 -4.26
C LEU A 224 -33.30 -5.88 -3.39
N ARG A 225 -33.67 -4.74 -3.97
CA ARG A 225 -34.38 -3.66 -3.25
C ARG A 225 -35.78 -4.03 -2.83
N ALA A 226 -36.43 -4.95 -3.54
CA ALA A 226 -37.72 -5.50 -3.16
C ALA A 226 -37.64 -6.45 -1.96
N LEU A 227 -36.50 -7.13 -1.81
CA LEU A 227 -36.26 -8.11 -0.73
C LEU A 227 -35.59 -7.51 0.51
N LEU A 228 -34.79 -6.46 0.34
CA LEU A 228 -33.97 -5.89 1.40
C LEU A 228 -34.25 -4.39 1.57
N PRO A 229 -34.25 -3.85 2.81
CA PRO A 229 -34.41 -2.41 3.06
C PRO A 229 -33.12 -1.65 2.71
N ILE A 230 -32.88 -1.45 1.40
CA ILE A 230 -31.72 -0.72 0.90
C ILE A 230 -32.08 0.78 0.82
N GLU A 231 -31.47 1.58 1.69
CA GLU A 231 -31.74 3.03 1.80
C GLU A 231 -30.93 3.87 0.78
N LEU A 232 -29.90 3.28 0.15
CA LEU A 232 -29.12 3.98 -0.87
C LEU A 232 -29.97 4.27 -2.10
N LEU A 233 -29.92 5.52 -2.59
CA LEU A 233 -30.58 5.89 -3.85
C LEU A 233 -30.02 5.06 -5.01
N PRO A 234 -30.87 4.67 -5.99
CA PRO A 234 -30.41 4.06 -7.22
C PRO A 234 -29.42 5.01 -7.92
N LEU A 235 -28.36 4.44 -8.48
CA LEU A 235 -27.48 5.20 -9.38
C LEU A 235 -28.29 5.59 -10.62
N ALA A 236 -28.33 6.88 -10.91
CA ALA A 236 -29.05 7.44 -12.06
C ALA A 236 -28.36 7.07 -13.38
#